data_b05a4da670d37c8460233e6443884213
#
_entry.id   b05a4da670d37c8460233e6443884213
#
_cell.length_a   1.000
_cell.length_b   1.000
_cell.length_c   1.000
_cell.angle_alpha   90.00
_cell.angle_beta   90.00
_cell.angle_gamma   90.00
#
_symmetry.space_group_name_H-M   'P 1'
#
loop_
_entity.id
_entity.type
_entity.pdbx_description
1 polymer ?
#
loop_
_entity_poly.entity_id
_entity_poly.type
_entity_poly.pdbx_seq_one_letter_code
_entity_poly.pdbx_strand_id
1 'polypeptide(L)'
;NFIVKVPLKEPYPNQPILRLDNGKIILDSMNKVFEVSVVPFPNFVREQMKKRSPVSENACIDGYCLNLFLRAVGQKNRLNLTKEAILSVIKEAFEEGAADLIQINMDYCRESDRGLTRLAPVVQAIKKEFSTFVGLRGFPPKNKQTLDKVYAAGIDLLNFPLEGFVGFAKKEDDISSALVYNALQYAAEIFPPGTVWTELFLETSSIESLKSKIDYLTQKKIL
;
A
#
# COMPACT_ATOMS: atom_id res chain seq x y z
N ASN A 1 -8.19 15.04 -15.07
CA ASN A 1 -6.92 14.34 -15.33
C ASN A 1 -6.96 13.03 -14.59
N PHE A 2 -6.59 11.95 -15.28
CA PHE A 2 -6.44 10.62 -14.67
C PHE A 2 -4.97 10.24 -14.72
N ILE A 3 -4.45 9.69 -13.61
CA ILE A 3 -3.11 9.10 -13.56
C ILE A 3 -3.28 7.60 -13.72
N VAL A 4 -2.56 7.02 -14.68
CA VAL A 4 -2.60 5.58 -14.95
C VAL A 4 -1.18 5.05 -14.91
N LYS A 5 -0.99 3.95 -14.18
CA LYS A 5 0.28 3.22 -14.18
C LYS A 5 0.26 2.18 -15.30
N VAL A 6 1.15 2.36 -16.25
CA VAL A 6 1.26 1.43 -17.39
C VAL A 6 2.55 0.63 -17.24
N PRO A 7 2.49 -0.70 -17.04
CA PRO A 7 3.68 -1.52 -17.05
C PRO A 7 4.27 -1.56 -18.47
N LEU A 8 5.55 -1.23 -18.59
CA LEU A 8 6.28 -1.37 -19.86
C LEU A 8 6.67 -2.84 -20.03
N LYS A 9 5.91 -3.57 -20.85
CA LYS A 9 6.19 -4.95 -21.26
C LYS A 9 6.17 -5.02 -22.79
N GLU A 10 6.71 -6.10 -23.33
CA GLU A 10 6.53 -6.39 -24.76
C GLU A 10 5.03 -6.48 -25.09
N PRO A 11 4.59 -5.90 -26.22
CA PRO A 11 3.18 -5.82 -26.55
C PRO A 11 2.61 -7.22 -26.85
N TYR A 12 1.54 -7.58 -26.17
CA TYR A 12 0.71 -8.72 -26.53
C TYR A 12 -0.38 -8.28 -27.52
N PRO A 13 -0.90 -9.19 -28.36
CA PRO A 13 -2.01 -8.89 -29.26
C PRO A 13 -3.20 -8.28 -28.48
N ASN A 14 -3.78 -7.21 -29.01
CA ASN A 14 -4.94 -6.50 -28.45
C ASN A 14 -4.72 -5.73 -27.14
N GLN A 15 -3.48 -5.50 -26.73
CA GLN A 15 -3.19 -4.62 -25.60
C GLN A 15 -3.03 -3.16 -26.04
N PRO A 16 -3.30 -2.19 -25.15
CA PRO A 16 -2.96 -0.79 -25.39
C PRO A 16 -1.47 -0.60 -25.63
N ILE A 17 -1.12 0.17 -26.64
CA ILE A 17 0.28 0.42 -27.04
C ILE A 17 0.61 1.88 -26.77
N LEU A 18 1.72 2.12 -26.05
CA LEU A 18 2.33 3.43 -25.96
C LEU A 18 3.34 3.60 -27.11
N ARG A 19 3.19 4.66 -27.89
CA ARG A 19 4.13 5.02 -28.96
C ARG A 19 4.53 6.48 -28.88
N LEU A 20 5.73 6.78 -29.37
CA LEU A 20 6.17 8.14 -29.56
C LEU A 20 5.84 8.58 -30.98
N ASP A 21 5.10 9.68 -31.13
CA ASP A 21 4.69 10.24 -32.40
C ASP A 21 4.91 11.75 -32.39
N ASN A 22 5.80 12.25 -33.28
CA ASN A 22 6.15 13.66 -33.37
C ASN A 22 6.48 14.33 -32.02
N GLY A 23 7.19 13.63 -31.14
CA GLY A 23 7.57 14.11 -29.80
C GLY A 23 6.45 14.03 -28.75
N LYS A 24 5.29 13.49 -29.12
CA LYS A 24 4.17 13.26 -28.20
C LYS A 24 4.05 11.78 -27.85
N ILE A 25 3.69 11.49 -26.62
CA ILE A 25 3.40 10.14 -26.19
C ILE A 25 1.92 9.86 -26.43
N ILE A 26 1.66 8.82 -27.19
CA ILE A 26 0.34 8.42 -27.65
C ILE A 26 0.02 7.06 -27.06
N LEU A 27 -1.12 6.95 -26.39
CA LEU A 27 -1.72 5.68 -25.99
C LEU A 27 -2.75 5.28 -27.04
N ASP A 28 -2.48 4.16 -27.75
CA ASP A 28 -3.38 3.56 -28.73
C ASP A 28 -4.10 2.38 -28.08
N SER A 29 -5.42 2.45 -27.96
CA SER A 29 -6.23 1.42 -27.31
C SER A 29 -7.61 1.30 -27.94
N MET A 30 -7.98 0.10 -28.35
CA MET A 30 -9.32 -0.23 -28.88
C MET A 30 -9.85 0.78 -29.91
N ASN A 31 -9.03 1.10 -30.92
CA ASN A 31 -9.34 2.09 -31.97
C ASN A 31 -9.53 3.53 -31.47
N LYS A 32 -9.06 3.83 -30.27
CA LYS A 32 -9.00 5.19 -29.71
C LYS A 32 -7.56 5.59 -29.44
N VAL A 33 -7.26 6.84 -29.76
CA VAL A 33 -5.94 7.42 -29.61
C VAL A 33 -6.01 8.53 -28.57
N PHE A 34 -5.16 8.47 -27.56
CA PHE A 34 -5.07 9.44 -26.50
C PHE A 34 -3.66 10.03 -26.43
N GLU A 35 -3.57 11.35 -26.43
CA GLU A 35 -2.33 12.03 -26.05
C GLU A 35 -2.16 11.94 -24.53
N VAL A 36 -1.01 11.44 -24.09
CA VAL A 36 -0.68 11.28 -22.67
C VAL A 36 0.63 11.96 -22.34
N SER A 37 0.80 12.36 -21.11
CA SER A 37 2.07 12.91 -20.62
C SER A 37 2.61 12.03 -19.50
N VAL A 38 3.94 11.92 -19.42
CA VAL A 38 4.59 11.27 -18.29
C VAL A 38 4.54 12.21 -17.10
N VAL A 39 4.06 11.71 -15.96
CA VAL A 39 4.22 12.41 -14.70
C VAL A 39 5.71 12.39 -14.35
N PRO A 40 6.37 13.54 -14.22
CA PRO A 40 7.78 13.58 -13.92
C PRO A 40 8.04 12.97 -12.53
N PHE A 41 9.16 12.28 -12.41
CA PHE A 41 9.60 11.76 -11.11
C PHE A 41 9.84 12.94 -10.16
N PRO A 42 9.28 12.92 -8.95
CA PRO A 42 9.51 13.97 -7.96
C PRO A 42 11.01 14.17 -7.69
N ASN A 43 11.43 15.41 -7.44
CA ASN A 43 12.84 15.74 -7.25
C ASN A 43 13.41 15.07 -6.00
N PHE A 44 12.62 14.99 -4.91
CA PHE A 44 13.06 14.31 -3.70
C PHE A 44 13.40 12.84 -3.95
N VAL A 45 12.64 12.12 -4.79
CA VAL A 45 12.93 10.73 -5.17
C VAL A 45 14.25 10.65 -5.94
N ARG A 46 14.47 11.56 -6.89
CA ARG A 46 15.75 11.62 -7.64
C ARG A 46 16.94 11.85 -6.71
N GLU A 47 16.81 12.76 -5.76
CA GLU A 47 17.88 13.06 -4.81
C GLU A 47 18.15 11.88 -3.86
N GLN A 48 17.12 11.19 -3.38
CA GLN A 48 17.27 9.98 -2.59
C GLN A 48 17.93 8.85 -3.39
N MET A 49 17.59 8.68 -4.67
CA MET A 49 18.23 7.70 -5.58
C MET A 49 19.70 8.02 -5.81
N LYS A 50 20.05 9.29 -6.05
CA LYS A 50 21.45 9.72 -6.22
C LYS A 50 22.28 9.45 -4.96
N LYS A 51 21.73 9.68 -3.78
CA LYS A 51 22.38 9.46 -2.49
C LYS A 51 22.48 7.98 -2.12
N ARG A 52 21.83 7.06 -2.86
CA ARG A 52 21.69 5.64 -2.52
C ARG A 52 21.27 5.44 -1.05
N SER A 53 20.34 6.28 -0.60
CA SER A 53 19.89 6.24 0.79
C SER A 53 19.01 5.00 1.03
N PRO A 54 18.93 4.46 2.26
CA PRO A 54 17.99 3.39 2.59
C PRO A 54 16.54 3.75 2.25
N VAL A 55 16.21 5.05 2.19
CA VAL A 55 14.89 5.55 1.81
C VAL A 55 14.60 5.25 0.33
N SER A 56 15.59 5.38 -0.57
CA SER A 56 15.37 5.15 -2.01
C SER A 56 14.91 3.73 -2.35
N GLU A 57 15.25 2.77 -1.51
CA GLU A 57 14.83 1.35 -1.66
C GLU A 57 13.50 1.06 -0.96
N ASN A 58 13.08 1.92 -0.04
CA ASN A 58 11.96 1.67 0.85
C ASN A 58 10.86 2.75 0.78
N ALA A 59 10.92 3.64 -0.20
CA ALA A 59 9.89 4.64 -0.45
C ALA A 59 9.64 4.84 -1.93
N CYS A 60 8.38 4.95 -2.34
CA CYS A 60 8.01 5.34 -3.70
C CYS A 60 6.73 6.17 -3.72
N ILE A 61 6.54 6.94 -4.79
CA ILE A 61 5.29 7.68 -5.05
C ILE A 61 4.47 6.89 -6.05
N ASP A 62 3.17 6.77 -5.76
CA ASP A 62 2.17 6.24 -6.67
C ASP A 62 0.94 7.17 -6.64
N GLY A 63 0.72 7.91 -7.73
CA GLY A 63 -0.20 9.03 -7.74
C GLY A 63 0.25 10.14 -6.79
N TYR A 64 -0.57 10.47 -5.81
CA TYR A 64 -0.25 11.39 -4.71
C TYR A 64 -0.06 10.64 -3.37
N CYS A 65 0.21 9.35 -3.42
CA CYS A 65 0.44 8.51 -2.25
C CYS A 65 1.93 8.21 -2.09
N LEU A 66 2.50 8.60 -0.95
CA LEU A 66 3.83 8.18 -0.55
C LEU A 66 3.72 6.78 0.08
N ASN A 67 4.25 5.78 -0.61
CA ASN A 67 4.35 4.42 -0.13
C ASN A 67 5.68 4.23 0.60
N LEU A 68 5.59 3.80 1.86
CA LEU A 68 6.73 3.43 2.70
C LEU A 68 6.72 1.92 2.90
N PHE A 69 7.82 1.24 2.56
CA PHE A 69 7.97 -0.20 2.75
C PHE A 69 8.78 -0.46 4.02
N LEU A 70 8.08 -0.83 5.09
CA LEU A 70 8.67 -1.05 6.39
C LEU A 70 8.71 -2.54 6.73
N ARG A 71 9.83 -2.98 7.28
CA ARG A 71 10.01 -4.35 7.76
C ARG A 71 10.66 -4.35 9.14
N ALA A 72 10.28 -5.34 9.92
CA ALA A 72 10.94 -5.59 11.19
C ALA A 72 12.33 -6.19 10.97
N VAL A 73 13.36 -5.58 11.56
CA VAL A 73 14.76 -6.03 11.44
C VAL A 73 15.28 -6.48 12.80
N GLY A 74 15.72 -7.74 12.88
CA GLY A 74 16.30 -8.32 14.09
C GLY A 74 15.32 -8.46 15.25
N GLN A 75 15.84 -8.93 16.40
CA GLN A 75 15.02 -9.14 17.62
C GLN A 75 14.72 -7.87 18.42
N LYS A 76 15.30 -6.73 18.06
CA LYS A 76 15.25 -5.48 18.85
C LYS A 76 14.25 -4.48 18.33
N ASN A 77 12.97 -4.80 18.22
CA ASN A 77 11.89 -3.82 17.92
C ASN A 77 12.26 -2.67 16.96
N ARG A 78 13.09 -2.93 15.95
CA ARG A 78 13.54 -1.93 14.98
C ARG A 78 12.88 -2.14 13.62
N LEU A 79 12.55 -1.04 12.98
CA LEU A 79 12.21 -1.02 11.56
C LEU A 79 13.48 -0.83 10.72
N ASN A 80 13.42 -1.18 9.43
CA ASN A 80 14.51 -0.97 8.46
C ASN A 80 14.81 0.53 8.23
N LEU A 81 13.87 1.42 8.49
CA LEU A 81 14.05 2.86 8.50
C LEU A 81 13.90 3.41 9.92
N THR A 82 14.69 4.43 10.25
CA THR A 82 14.51 5.15 11.50
C THR A 82 13.31 6.10 11.40
N LYS A 83 12.75 6.47 12.55
CA LYS A 83 11.65 7.44 12.62
C LYS A 83 12.03 8.76 11.96
N GLU A 84 13.24 9.25 12.20
CA GLU A 84 13.76 10.49 11.65
C GLU A 84 13.87 10.43 10.11
N ALA A 85 14.35 9.31 9.55
CA ALA A 85 14.41 9.11 8.11
C ALA A 85 13.01 9.08 7.48
N ILE A 86 12.03 8.46 8.15
CA ILE A 86 10.63 8.43 7.70
C ILE A 86 10.05 9.85 7.69
N LEU A 87 10.20 10.60 8.78
CA LEU A 87 9.68 11.97 8.87
C LEU A 87 10.33 12.91 7.85
N SER A 88 11.65 12.76 7.62
CA SER A 88 12.36 13.55 6.61
C SER A 88 11.82 13.31 5.21
N VAL A 89 11.61 12.06 4.81
CA VAL A 89 11.10 11.75 3.46
C VAL A 89 9.65 12.20 3.28
N ILE A 90 8.83 12.12 4.32
CA ILE A 90 7.45 12.62 4.28
C ILE A 90 7.47 14.15 4.09
N LYS A 91 8.30 14.84 4.85
CA LYS A 91 8.45 16.29 4.75
C LYS A 91 8.88 16.72 3.34
N GLU A 92 9.93 16.09 2.80
CA GLU A 92 10.41 16.37 1.44
C GLU A 92 9.30 16.15 0.38
N ALA A 93 8.56 15.04 0.49
CA ALA A 93 7.47 14.73 -0.43
C ALA A 93 6.31 15.75 -0.37
N PHE A 94 5.97 16.21 0.82
CA PHE A 94 4.87 17.16 1.05
C PHE A 94 5.28 18.60 0.65
N GLU A 95 6.50 19.00 0.97
CA GLU A 95 7.03 20.31 0.55
C GLU A 95 7.11 20.45 -0.98
N GLU A 96 7.35 19.35 -1.70
CA GLU A 96 7.33 19.34 -3.16
C GLU A 96 5.90 19.20 -3.74
N GLY A 97 4.89 18.96 -2.91
CA GLY A 97 3.53 18.66 -3.37
C GLY A 97 3.40 17.35 -4.12
N ALA A 98 4.34 16.42 -3.90
CA ALA A 98 4.37 15.12 -4.57
C ALA A 98 3.45 14.08 -3.91
N ALA A 99 3.07 14.31 -2.66
CA ALA A 99 2.15 13.43 -1.92
C ALA A 99 1.27 14.22 -0.97
N ASP A 100 0.09 13.70 -0.70
CA ASP A 100 -0.88 14.18 0.30
C ASP A 100 -1.41 13.04 1.20
N LEU A 101 -1.05 11.80 0.87
CA LEU A 101 -1.42 10.57 1.56
C LEU A 101 -0.18 9.71 1.80
N ILE A 102 -0.14 9.04 2.94
CA ILE A 102 0.92 8.09 3.30
C ILE A 102 0.34 6.69 3.39
N GLN A 103 0.97 5.74 2.70
CA GLN A 103 0.69 4.31 2.82
C GLN A 103 1.90 3.60 3.41
N ILE A 104 1.74 3.01 4.58
CA ILE A 104 2.74 2.13 5.19
C ILE A 104 2.47 0.70 4.72
N ASN A 105 3.45 0.09 4.07
CA ASN A 105 3.41 -1.30 3.61
C ASN A 105 4.34 -2.11 4.52
N MET A 106 3.77 -3.02 5.32
CA MET A 106 4.52 -3.89 6.22
C MET A 106 4.80 -5.23 5.57
N ASP A 107 6.08 -5.63 5.58
CA ASP A 107 6.46 -6.99 5.24
C ASP A 107 5.96 -7.99 6.28
N TYR A 108 5.88 -9.27 5.86
CA TYR A 108 5.53 -10.36 6.76
C TYR A 108 6.50 -10.47 7.94
N CYS A 109 5.95 -10.57 9.14
CA CYS A 109 6.69 -10.80 10.38
C CYS A 109 6.08 -11.99 11.14
N ARG A 110 6.94 -12.89 11.67
CA ARG A 110 6.49 -14.10 12.39
C ARG A 110 5.91 -13.83 13.78
N GLU A 111 6.12 -12.65 14.34
CA GLU A 111 5.57 -12.25 15.64
C GLU A 111 4.04 -12.28 15.61
N SER A 112 3.44 -12.52 16.78
CA SER A 112 1.99 -12.64 16.91
C SER A 112 1.23 -11.39 16.51
N ASP A 113 1.82 -10.22 16.68
CA ASP A 113 1.29 -8.91 16.28
C ASP A 113 1.70 -8.49 14.86
N ARG A 114 2.47 -9.32 14.14
CA ARG A 114 3.02 -9.03 12.80
C ARG A 114 3.90 -7.78 12.74
N GLY A 115 4.45 -7.35 13.87
CA GLY A 115 5.26 -6.15 14.00
C GLY A 115 4.45 -4.85 14.00
N LEU A 116 3.13 -4.93 14.05
CA LEU A 116 2.24 -3.76 13.96
C LEU A 116 2.41 -2.81 15.15
N THR A 117 2.66 -3.32 16.35
CA THR A 117 2.87 -2.46 17.54
C THR A 117 4.12 -1.60 17.45
N ARG A 118 5.09 -1.98 16.61
CA ARG A 118 6.30 -1.17 16.34
C ARG A 118 6.01 0.11 15.55
N LEU A 119 4.89 0.14 14.83
CA LEU A 119 4.47 1.31 14.05
C LEU A 119 3.94 2.44 14.92
N ALA A 120 3.39 2.14 16.10
CA ALA A 120 2.71 3.13 16.91
C ALA A 120 3.54 4.41 17.15
N PRO A 121 4.83 4.36 17.57
CA PRO A 121 5.64 5.57 17.76
C PRO A 121 5.89 6.35 16.45
N VAL A 122 5.98 5.65 15.32
CA VAL A 122 6.18 6.26 14.00
C VAL A 122 4.90 6.96 13.54
N VAL A 123 3.77 6.27 13.61
CA VAL A 123 2.46 6.81 13.21
C VAL A 123 2.10 8.02 14.06
N GLN A 124 2.27 7.94 15.37
CA GLN A 124 2.04 9.06 16.29
C GLN A 124 2.90 10.28 15.93
N ALA A 125 4.17 10.07 15.57
CA ALA A 125 5.04 11.15 15.15
C ALA A 125 4.57 11.76 13.81
N ILE A 126 4.17 10.94 12.84
CA ILE A 126 3.60 11.40 11.57
C ILE A 126 2.35 12.26 11.85
N LYS A 127 1.40 11.75 12.64
CA LYS A 127 0.15 12.46 12.94
C LYS A 127 0.37 13.75 13.75
N LYS A 128 1.45 13.84 14.49
CA LYS A 128 1.83 15.06 15.22
C LYS A 128 2.38 16.15 14.31
N GLU A 129 3.13 15.77 13.27
CA GLU A 129 3.84 16.71 12.40
C GLU A 129 3.05 17.05 11.13
N PHE A 130 2.23 16.11 10.63
CA PHE A 130 1.55 16.22 9.34
C PHE A 130 0.05 16.02 9.46
N SER A 131 -0.72 16.93 8.85
CA SER A 131 -2.18 16.77 8.69
C SER A 131 -2.46 15.93 7.44
N THR A 132 -2.41 14.61 7.59
CA THR A 132 -2.56 13.67 6.48
C THR A 132 -3.25 12.38 6.92
N PHE A 133 -3.79 11.63 5.96
CA PHE A 133 -4.23 10.26 6.18
C PHE A 133 -3.05 9.29 6.14
N VAL A 134 -3.06 8.34 7.06
CA VAL A 134 -2.05 7.28 7.14
C VAL A 134 -2.74 5.94 6.95
N GLY A 135 -2.46 5.29 5.82
CA GLY A 135 -2.89 3.94 5.50
C GLY A 135 -1.87 2.91 5.99
N LEU A 136 -2.36 1.74 6.37
CA LEU A 136 -1.56 0.57 6.69
C LEU A 136 -1.97 -0.60 5.81
N ARG A 137 -1.03 -1.14 5.04
CA ARG A 137 -1.15 -2.40 4.34
C ARG A 137 -0.20 -3.41 4.98
N GLY A 138 -0.70 -4.59 5.35
CA GLY A 138 0.12 -5.58 6.04
C GLY A 138 -0.57 -6.91 6.22
N PHE A 139 -0.26 -7.57 7.31
CA PHE A 139 -0.73 -8.92 7.63
C PHE A 139 -1.55 -8.91 8.93
N PRO A 140 -2.63 -9.72 9.00
CA PRO A 140 -3.49 -9.74 10.16
C PRO A 140 -2.74 -10.28 11.39
N PRO A 141 -2.85 -9.61 12.55
CA PRO A 141 -2.27 -10.12 13.79
C PRO A 141 -3.04 -11.35 14.28
N LYS A 142 -2.37 -12.23 15.03
CA LYS A 142 -3.04 -13.40 15.68
C LYS A 142 -4.07 -12.93 16.73
N ASN A 143 -3.79 -11.85 17.42
CA ASN A 143 -4.71 -11.22 18.37
C ASN A 143 -5.31 -9.96 17.75
N LYS A 144 -6.62 -9.99 17.46
CA LYS A 144 -7.34 -8.89 16.83
C LYS A 144 -7.32 -7.59 17.67
N GLN A 145 -7.21 -7.64 19.02
CA GLN A 145 -7.06 -6.46 19.87
C GLN A 145 -5.78 -5.65 19.60
N THR A 146 -4.83 -6.20 18.85
CA THR A 146 -3.70 -5.43 18.35
C THR A 146 -4.17 -4.28 17.44
N LEU A 147 -5.31 -4.44 16.76
CA LEU A 147 -5.89 -3.43 15.87
C LEU A 147 -6.38 -2.19 16.63
N ASP A 148 -6.83 -2.35 17.89
CA ASP A 148 -7.18 -1.20 18.75
C ASP A 148 -5.97 -0.28 18.95
N LYS A 149 -4.79 -0.86 19.16
CA LYS A 149 -3.54 -0.10 19.32
C LYS A 149 -3.11 0.57 18.02
N VAL A 150 -3.32 -0.11 16.89
CA VAL A 150 -3.01 0.42 15.55
C VAL A 150 -3.91 1.62 15.24
N TYR A 151 -5.21 1.49 15.49
CA TYR A 151 -6.17 2.56 15.34
C TYR A 151 -5.86 3.74 16.29
N ALA A 152 -5.64 3.45 17.57
CA ALA A 152 -5.29 4.46 18.57
C ALA A 152 -3.96 5.19 18.28
N ALA A 153 -3.04 4.57 17.54
CA ALA A 153 -1.82 5.22 17.09
C ALA A 153 -2.05 6.26 15.99
N GLY A 154 -3.21 6.23 15.30
CA GLY A 154 -3.59 7.18 14.26
C GLY A 154 -3.57 6.62 12.84
N ILE A 155 -3.62 5.30 12.67
CA ILE A 155 -3.89 4.71 11.35
C ILE A 155 -5.35 5.01 10.97
N ASP A 156 -5.55 5.62 9.81
CA ASP A 156 -6.86 6.02 9.30
C ASP A 156 -7.45 4.97 8.34
N LEU A 157 -6.59 4.27 7.58
CA LEU A 157 -6.99 3.33 6.54
C LEU A 157 -6.29 1.98 6.77
N LEU A 158 -7.02 0.87 6.69
CA LEU A 158 -6.46 -0.46 6.91
C LEU A 158 -6.69 -1.38 5.71
N ASN A 159 -5.63 -2.05 5.26
CA ASN A 159 -5.67 -3.07 4.24
C ASN A 159 -4.98 -4.35 4.71
N PHE A 160 -5.72 -5.46 4.71
CA PHE A 160 -5.14 -6.79 4.75
C PHE A 160 -5.58 -7.53 3.47
N PRO A 161 -4.65 -7.79 2.53
CA PRO A 161 -4.98 -8.55 1.32
C PRO A 161 -5.57 -9.91 1.68
N LEU A 162 -6.72 -10.25 1.10
CA LEU A 162 -7.35 -11.56 1.30
C LEU A 162 -6.67 -12.64 0.48
N GLU A 163 -6.15 -12.26 -0.67
CA GLU A 163 -5.43 -13.10 -1.62
C GLU A 163 -4.07 -12.44 -1.93
N GLY A 164 -3.14 -13.22 -2.46
CA GLY A 164 -1.82 -12.67 -2.87
C GLY A 164 -0.69 -12.90 -1.87
N PHE A 165 -0.92 -13.66 -0.81
CA PHE A 165 0.17 -14.14 0.04
C PHE A 165 1.03 -15.22 -0.65
N VAL A 166 0.61 -15.67 -1.84
CA VAL A 166 1.34 -16.65 -2.66
C VAL A 166 2.61 -15.98 -3.20
N GLY A 167 3.73 -16.24 -2.52
CA GLY A 167 5.05 -15.69 -2.87
C GLY A 167 5.73 -14.89 -1.77
N PHE A 168 4.98 -14.32 -0.82
CA PHE A 168 5.51 -13.57 0.32
C PHE A 168 5.54 -14.38 1.62
N ALA A 169 4.59 -15.30 1.78
CA ALA A 169 4.56 -16.24 2.90
C ALA A 169 4.96 -17.62 2.40
N LYS A 170 5.97 -18.24 3.02
CA LYS A 170 6.26 -19.67 2.80
C LYS A 170 5.05 -20.48 3.26
N LYS A 171 4.83 -21.67 2.67
CA LYS A 171 3.73 -22.62 2.98
C LYS A 171 3.51 -22.93 4.48
N GLU A 172 4.41 -22.50 5.35
CA GLU A 172 4.41 -22.73 6.80
C GLU A 172 3.82 -21.54 7.60
N ASP A 173 3.39 -20.47 6.92
CA ASP A 173 2.96 -19.28 7.62
C ASP A 173 1.48 -19.37 7.99
N ASP A 174 1.19 -19.17 9.27
CA ASP A 174 -0.09 -19.22 9.99
C ASP A 174 -1.20 -18.26 9.47
N ILE A 175 -1.17 -17.86 8.20
CA ILE A 175 -2.15 -16.92 7.65
C ILE A 175 -3.20 -17.72 6.88
N SER A 176 -4.30 -17.98 7.53
CA SER A 176 -5.48 -18.54 6.89
C SER A 176 -6.42 -17.42 6.41
N SER A 177 -7.21 -17.68 5.38
CA SER A 177 -8.27 -16.76 4.95
C SER A 177 -9.23 -16.41 6.09
N ALA A 178 -9.51 -17.38 6.99
CA ALA A 178 -10.33 -17.14 8.17
C ALA A 178 -9.71 -16.10 9.12
N LEU A 179 -8.39 -16.15 9.32
CA LEU A 179 -7.69 -15.14 10.13
C LEU A 179 -7.81 -13.75 9.50
N VAL A 180 -7.65 -13.64 8.17
CA VAL A 180 -7.81 -12.36 7.45
C VAL A 180 -9.23 -11.84 7.58
N TYR A 181 -10.25 -12.66 7.30
CA TYR A 181 -11.66 -12.27 7.43
C TYR A 181 -12.01 -11.80 8.84
N ASN A 182 -11.58 -12.54 9.86
CA ASN A 182 -11.86 -12.18 11.25
C ASN A 182 -11.19 -10.85 11.64
N ALA A 183 -9.98 -10.60 11.17
CA ALA A 183 -9.26 -9.34 11.43
C ALA A 183 -9.92 -8.16 10.70
N LEU A 184 -10.29 -8.33 9.42
CA LEU A 184 -10.99 -7.31 8.64
C LEU A 184 -12.37 -6.98 9.23
N GLN A 185 -13.13 -8.00 9.63
CA GLN A 185 -14.44 -7.79 10.25
C GLN A 185 -14.30 -7.01 11.57
N TYR A 186 -13.36 -7.40 12.42
CA TYR A 186 -13.09 -6.66 13.65
C TYR A 186 -12.62 -5.23 13.38
N ALA A 187 -11.75 -5.04 12.40
CA ALA A 187 -11.32 -3.70 12.00
C ALA A 187 -12.52 -2.84 11.54
N ALA A 188 -13.46 -3.40 10.77
CA ALA A 188 -14.65 -2.68 10.32
C ALA A 188 -15.60 -2.28 11.46
N GLU A 189 -15.47 -2.85 12.68
CA GLU A 189 -16.18 -2.46 13.88
C GLU A 189 -15.55 -1.26 14.59
N ILE A 190 -14.21 -1.08 14.47
CA ILE A 190 -13.45 -0.04 15.20
C ILE A 190 -13.02 1.13 14.31
N PHE A 191 -12.81 0.90 13.02
CA PHE A 191 -12.43 1.94 12.07
C PHE A 191 -13.69 2.61 11.47
N PRO A 192 -13.60 3.86 11.02
CA PRO A 192 -14.71 4.52 10.33
C PRO A 192 -15.19 3.73 9.10
N PRO A 193 -16.48 3.79 8.75
CA PRO A 193 -16.99 3.14 7.53
C PRO A 193 -16.24 3.59 6.28
N GLY A 194 -15.88 2.64 5.41
CA GLY A 194 -15.16 2.92 4.16
C GLY A 194 -13.64 3.05 4.30
N THR A 195 -13.06 2.77 5.48
CA THR A 195 -11.61 2.88 5.70
C THR A 195 -10.92 1.52 5.85
N VAL A 196 -11.67 0.44 5.89
CA VAL A 196 -11.16 -0.94 5.89
C VAL A 196 -11.42 -1.57 4.53
N TRP A 197 -10.38 -2.08 3.90
CA TRP A 197 -10.45 -2.65 2.56
C TRP A 197 -9.52 -3.85 2.39
N THR A 198 -9.73 -4.60 1.31
CA THR A 198 -8.93 -5.78 0.96
C THR A 198 -8.66 -5.85 -0.53
N GLU A 199 -7.78 -6.76 -0.92
CA GLU A 199 -7.42 -7.02 -2.30
C GLU A 199 -7.89 -8.42 -2.70
N LEU A 200 -8.52 -8.52 -3.86
CA LEU A 200 -8.93 -9.77 -4.50
C LEU A 200 -8.23 -9.89 -5.85
N PHE A 201 -7.75 -11.09 -6.19
CA PHE A 201 -7.10 -11.35 -7.47
C PHE A 201 -8.08 -11.98 -8.46
N LEU A 202 -8.25 -11.35 -9.62
CA LEU A 202 -9.15 -11.82 -10.68
C LEU A 202 -8.69 -13.12 -11.33
N GLU A 203 -7.38 -13.37 -11.33
CA GLU A 203 -6.79 -14.51 -12.06
C GLU A 203 -7.01 -15.87 -11.37
N THR A 204 -7.37 -15.87 -10.09
CA THR A 204 -7.42 -17.11 -9.28
C THR A 204 -8.84 -17.59 -8.99
N SER A 205 -9.86 -16.85 -9.32
CA SER A 205 -11.25 -17.13 -8.94
C SER A 205 -12.20 -17.06 -10.14
N SER A 206 -13.24 -17.90 -10.17
CA SER A 206 -14.34 -17.71 -11.09
C SER A 206 -15.11 -16.41 -10.81
N ILE A 207 -15.79 -15.87 -11.81
CA ILE A 207 -16.58 -14.64 -11.67
C ILE A 207 -17.65 -14.79 -10.58
N GLU A 208 -18.30 -15.95 -10.49
CA GLU A 208 -19.30 -16.25 -9.47
C GLU A 208 -18.72 -16.26 -8.06
N SER A 209 -17.55 -16.88 -7.90
CA SER A 209 -16.81 -16.89 -6.63
C SER A 209 -16.40 -15.47 -6.21
N LEU A 210 -15.93 -14.67 -7.18
CA LEU A 210 -15.54 -13.29 -6.94
C LEU A 210 -16.74 -12.43 -6.50
N LYS A 211 -17.89 -12.54 -7.20
CA LYS A 211 -19.14 -11.85 -6.81
C LYS A 211 -19.56 -12.22 -5.38
N SER A 212 -19.57 -13.50 -5.05
CA SER A 212 -19.92 -13.96 -3.70
C SER A 212 -19.00 -13.39 -2.62
N LYS A 213 -17.70 -13.28 -2.90
CA LYS A 213 -16.73 -12.66 -1.98
C LYS A 213 -17.01 -11.17 -1.83
N ILE A 214 -17.25 -10.45 -2.94
CA ILE A 214 -17.57 -9.02 -2.91
C ILE A 214 -18.86 -8.77 -2.11
N ASP A 215 -19.93 -9.52 -2.37
CA ASP A 215 -21.18 -9.40 -1.66
C ASP A 215 -20.99 -9.62 -0.16
N TYR A 216 -20.23 -10.64 0.23
CA TYR A 216 -19.91 -10.91 1.63
C TYR A 216 -19.13 -9.74 2.27
N LEU A 217 -18.07 -9.24 1.62
CA LEU A 217 -17.25 -8.14 2.13
C LEU A 217 -18.08 -6.85 2.28
N THR A 218 -18.90 -6.55 1.28
CA THR A 218 -19.78 -5.37 1.29
C THR A 218 -20.79 -5.41 2.44
N GLN A 219 -21.40 -6.57 2.70
CA GLN A 219 -22.29 -6.77 3.87
C GLN A 219 -21.57 -6.53 5.20
N LYS A 220 -20.25 -6.77 5.24
CA LYS A 220 -19.41 -6.52 6.42
C LYS A 220 -18.80 -5.13 6.45
N LYS A 221 -19.19 -4.22 5.54
CA LYS A 221 -18.65 -2.84 5.38
C LYS A 221 -17.12 -2.81 5.11
N ILE A 222 -16.61 -3.82 4.42
CA ILE A 222 -15.24 -3.93 3.95
C ILE A 222 -15.26 -3.62 2.44
N LEU A 223 -14.38 -2.73 1.99
CA LEU A 223 -14.25 -2.34 0.58
C LEU A 223 -13.27 -3.24 -0.17
#